data_6ca7e54fe57346131ce27339429125c2
#
_entry.id   6ca7e54fe57346131ce27339429125c2
#
_cell.length_a   1.000
_cell.length_b   1.000
_cell.length_c   1.000
_cell.angle_alpha   90.00
_cell.angle_beta   90.00
_cell.angle_gamma   90.00
#
_symmetry.space_group_name_H-M   'P 1'
#
loop_
_entity.id
_entity.type
_entity.pdbx_description
1 polymer ?
#
loop_
_entity_poly.entity_id
_entity_poly.type
_entity_poly.pdbx_seq_one_letter_code
_entity_poly.pdbx_strand_id
1 'polypeptide(L)'
;MTATAPDTALITGASAGLGTEFARQLAAQGHPLVLVARNRARLEEVAAELEQRYGTTAEVLPADLTDDGGLAAVVGRLTDPLRPVGILVNNAGTGLLHRFEDNSPEEEVQHLRLHSEAALVLTHAALPGMLGRGAGRIVNVASIAAFLPRGTYSAAKAWLVSFSRWANLEYRRHGVRVTAVCPGFTHTEFHDRMGMDKSVAPSWAWLQAERVVREGLADNARGKAVSIPTRRYKVVAALARVAPARLMAGPPRRPK
;
A
#
# COMPACT_ATOMS: atom_id res chain seq x y z
N MET A 1 16.10 -17.11 -26.05
CA MET A 1 15.88 -16.59 -24.69
C MET A 1 14.45 -16.95 -24.33
N THR A 2 14.25 -17.95 -23.48
CA THR A 2 12.93 -18.30 -22.95
C THR A 2 12.48 -17.15 -22.08
N ALA A 3 11.36 -16.51 -22.42
CA ALA A 3 10.73 -15.50 -21.56
C ALA A 3 10.44 -16.18 -20.21
N THR A 4 11.09 -15.73 -19.15
CA THR A 4 10.75 -16.17 -17.80
C THR A 4 9.30 -15.82 -17.53
N ALA A 5 8.53 -16.78 -16.99
CA ALA A 5 7.14 -16.52 -16.61
C ALA A 5 7.07 -15.30 -15.68
N PRO A 6 6.06 -14.44 -15.84
CA PRO A 6 5.92 -13.25 -15.01
C PRO A 6 5.73 -13.63 -13.53
N ASP A 7 6.37 -12.87 -12.64
CA ASP A 7 6.31 -13.08 -11.20
C ASP A 7 4.88 -12.98 -10.65
N THR A 8 4.51 -13.86 -9.73
CA THR A 8 3.25 -13.73 -8.98
C THR A 8 3.26 -12.47 -8.12
N ALA A 9 2.18 -11.70 -8.16
CA ALA A 9 1.98 -10.51 -7.33
C ALA A 9 0.95 -10.75 -6.22
N LEU A 10 1.32 -10.55 -4.97
CA LEU A 10 0.41 -10.57 -3.83
C LEU A 10 0.04 -9.13 -3.44
N ILE A 11 -1.27 -8.85 -3.39
CA ILE A 11 -1.80 -7.51 -3.10
C ILE A 11 -2.71 -7.57 -1.88
N THR A 12 -2.39 -6.83 -0.83
CA THR A 12 -3.26 -6.66 0.33
C THR A 12 -4.24 -5.50 0.14
N GLY A 13 -5.45 -5.62 0.69
CA GLY A 13 -6.51 -4.66 0.47
C GLY A 13 -7.00 -4.62 -0.99
N ALA A 14 -6.98 -5.78 -1.67
CA ALA A 14 -7.25 -5.90 -3.10
C ALA A 14 -8.73 -5.73 -3.49
N SER A 15 -9.65 -5.69 -2.51
CA SER A 15 -11.09 -5.64 -2.75
C SER A 15 -11.63 -4.26 -3.16
N ALA A 16 -10.83 -3.18 -3.07
CA ALA A 16 -11.28 -1.82 -3.36
C ALA A 16 -10.13 -0.84 -3.67
N GLY A 17 -10.45 0.26 -4.30
CA GLY A 17 -9.61 1.44 -4.45
C GLY A 17 -8.26 1.18 -5.10
N LEU A 18 -7.17 1.63 -4.46
CA LEU A 18 -5.81 1.44 -4.99
C LEU A 18 -5.42 -0.04 -5.10
N GLY A 19 -5.88 -0.89 -4.16
CA GLY A 19 -5.58 -2.33 -4.18
C GLY A 19 -6.13 -3.02 -5.44
N THR A 20 -7.39 -2.77 -5.78
CA THR A 20 -8.00 -3.27 -7.02
C THR A 20 -7.29 -2.71 -8.25
N GLU A 21 -6.89 -1.44 -8.21
CA GLU A 21 -6.18 -0.82 -9.32
C GLU A 21 -4.75 -1.39 -9.48
N PHE A 22 -4.03 -1.68 -8.39
CA PHE A 22 -2.77 -2.43 -8.45
C PHE A 22 -2.97 -3.81 -9.10
N ALA A 23 -4.03 -4.51 -8.71
CA ALA A 23 -4.36 -5.81 -9.28
C ALA A 23 -4.63 -5.70 -10.79
N ARG A 24 -5.41 -4.71 -11.24
CA ARG A 24 -5.68 -4.47 -12.67
C ARG A 24 -4.42 -4.21 -13.49
N GLN A 25 -3.54 -3.32 -13.01
CA GLN A 25 -2.34 -2.97 -13.76
C GLN A 25 -1.30 -4.10 -13.78
N LEU A 26 -1.19 -4.89 -12.72
CA LEU A 26 -0.32 -6.06 -12.69
C LEU A 26 -0.89 -7.21 -13.54
N ALA A 27 -2.21 -7.43 -13.52
CA ALA A 27 -2.88 -8.36 -14.42
C ALA A 27 -2.68 -8.01 -15.90
N ALA A 28 -2.81 -6.72 -16.23
CA ALA A 28 -2.56 -6.21 -17.60
C ALA A 28 -1.11 -6.40 -18.07
N GLN A 29 -0.16 -6.56 -17.13
CA GLN A 29 1.24 -6.91 -17.40
C GLN A 29 1.48 -8.43 -17.44
N GLY A 30 0.44 -9.24 -17.28
CA GLY A 30 0.50 -10.72 -17.32
C GLY A 30 0.91 -11.38 -16.01
N HIS A 31 0.99 -10.63 -14.89
CA HIS A 31 1.32 -11.21 -13.59
C HIS A 31 0.18 -12.05 -13.03
N PRO A 32 0.41 -13.33 -12.62
CA PRO A 32 -0.52 -14.06 -11.77
C PRO A 32 -0.70 -13.32 -10.43
N LEU A 33 -1.90 -13.38 -9.85
CA LEU A 33 -2.24 -12.58 -8.69
C LEU A 33 -2.63 -13.43 -7.48
N VAL A 34 -2.34 -12.91 -6.29
CA VAL A 34 -2.93 -13.34 -5.00
C VAL A 34 -3.61 -12.11 -4.40
N LEU A 35 -4.93 -12.15 -4.31
CA LEU A 35 -5.76 -11.05 -3.83
C LEU A 35 -6.11 -11.28 -2.37
N VAL A 36 -5.68 -10.37 -1.49
CA VAL A 36 -5.88 -10.47 -0.04
C VAL A 36 -6.78 -9.35 0.46
N ALA A 37 -7.89 -9.68 1.10
CA ALA A 37 -8.75 -8.77 1.87
C ALA A 37 -9.73 -9.59 2.73
N ARG A 38 -10.51 -8.93 3.59
CA ARG A 38 -11.50 -9.61 4.46
C ARG A 38 -12.72 -10.14 3.72
N ASN A 39 -13.22 -9.38 2.76
CA ASN A 39 -14.46 -9.71 2.05
C ASN A 39 -14.18 -10.67 0.87
N ARG A 40 -14.46 -11.97 1.08
CA ARG A 40 -14.29 -13.03 0.08
C ARG A 40 -15.07 -12.74 -1.19
N ALA A 41 -16.35 -12.46 -1.08
CA ALA A 41 -17.23 -12.27 -2.25
C ALA A 41 -16.70 -11.13 -3.14
N ARG A 42 -16.26 -10.02 -2.52
CA ARG A 42 -15.69 -8.91 -3.29
C ARG A 42 -14.35 -9.25 -3.95
N LEU A 43 -13.53 -10.12 -3.33
CA LEU A 43 -12.31 -10.62 -3.96
C LEU A 43 -12.60 -11.52 -5.14
N GLU A 44 -13.62 -12.39 -5.03
CA GLU A 44 -14.07 -13.28 -6.13
C GLU A 44 -14.59 -12.47 -7.32
N GLU A 45 -15.36 -11.41 -7.09
CA GLU A 45 -15.79 -10.49 -8.15
C GLU A 45 -14.58 -9.85 -8.87
N VAL A 46 -13.61 -9.35 -8.09
CA VAL A 46 -12.39 -8.75 -8.66
C VAL A 46 -11.57 -9.79 -9.42
N ALA A 47 -11.41 -11.00 -8.88
CA ALA A 47 -10.70 -12.10 -9.54
C ALA A 47 -11.34 -12.44 -10.89
N ALA A 48 -12.66 -12.63 -10.91
CA ALA A 48 -13.41 -12.94 -12.13
C ALA A 48 -13.28 -11.83 -13.19
N GLU A 49 -13.36 -10.55 -12.79
CA GLU A 49 -13.11 -9.39 -13.69
C GLU A 49 -11.73 -9.48 -14.32
N LEU A 50 -10.71 -9.76 -13.51
CA LEU A 50 -9.31 -9.78 -13.95
C LEU A 50 -9.02 -10.97 -14.87
N GLU A 51 -9.53 -12.14 -14.55
CA GLU A 51 -9.42 -13.36 -15.37
C GLU A 51 -10.10 -13.17 -16.73
N GLN A 52 -11.32 -12.64 -16.72
CA GLN A 52 -12.06 -12.36 -17.95
C GLN A 52 -11.38 -11.33 -18.83
N ARG A 53 -10.85 -10.26 -18.22
CA ARG A 53 -10.31 -9.12 -18.99
C ARG A 53 -8.89 -9.31 -19.47
N TYR A 54 -8.07 -10.02 -18.67
CA TYR A 54 -6.62 -10.12 -18.92
C TYR A 54 -6.12 -11.56 -19.10
N GLY A 55 -6.97 -12.58 -18.91
CA GLY A 55 -6.59 -13.98 -19.04
C GLY A 55 -5.57 -14.45 -17.99
N THR A 56 -5.44 -13.71 -16.87
CA THR A 56 -4.49 -14.04 -15.80
C THR A 56 -5.18 -14.77 -14.66
N THR A 57 -4.47 -15.62 -13.93
CA THR A 57 -5.00 -16.32 -12.75
C THR A 57 -5.01 -15.38 -11.53
N ALA A 58 -6.07 -15.43 -10.72
CA ALA A 58 -6.21 -14.64 -9.52
C ALA A 58 -6.66 -15.53 -8.32
N GLU A 59 -5.70 -15.92 -7.50
CA GLU A 59 -5.94 -16.65 -6.25
C GLU A 59 -6.62 -15.70 -5.23
N VAL A 60 -7.73 -16.11 -4.65
CA VAL A 60 -8.47 -15.38 -3.61
C VAL A 60 -8.06 -15.89 -2.24
N LEU A 61 -7.46 -15.04 -1.41
CA LEU A 61 -7.04 -15.35 -0.04
C LEU A 61 -7.71 -14.40 0.97
N PRO A 62 -8.88 -14.77 1.51
CA PRO A 62 -9.56 -13.96 2.51
C PRO A 62 -8.78 -13.97 3.82
N ALA A 63 -8.38 -12.78 4.30
CA ALA A 63 -7.65 -12.65 5.55
C ALA A 63 -7.89 -11.26 6.17
N ASP A 64 -8.02 -11.23 7.51
CA ASP A 64 -7.91 -10.00 8.28
C ASP A 64 -6.46 -9.88 8.79
N LEU A 65 -5.76 -8.82 8.36
CA LEU A 65 -4.38 -8.60 8.74
C LEU A 65 -4.22 -8.01 10.15
N THR A 66 -5.31 -7.72 10.83
CA THR A 66 -5.32 -7.34 12.25
C THR A 66 -5.51 -8.54 13.18
N ASP A 67 -5.79 -9.70 12.63
CA ASP A 67 -5.91 -10.98 13.32
C ASP A 67 -4.66 -11.85 13.09
N ASP A 68 -4.20 -12.56 14.13
CA ASP A 68 -2.99 -13.39 14.05
C ASP A 68 -3.13 -14.53 13.03
N GLY A 69 -4.31 -15.17 12.99
CA GLY A 69 -4.59 -16.25 12.05
C GLY A 69 -4.61 -15.76 10.60
N GLY A 70 -5.25 -14.61 10.36
CA GLY A 70 -5.30 -13.99 9.04
C GLY A 70 -3.91 -13.55 8.56
N LEU A 71 -3.12 -12.92 9.44
CA LEU A 71 -1.75 -12.55 9.12
C LEU A 71 -0.86 -13.78 8.84
N ALA A 72 -0.98 -14.84 9.66
CA ALA A 72 -0.25 -16.09 9.49
C ALA A 72 -0.60 -16.79 8.17
N ALA A 73 -1.85 -16.77 7.73
CA ALA A 73 -2.26 -17.34 6.45
C ALA A 73 -1.56 -16.66 5.27
N VAL A 74 -1.44 -15.31 5.29
CA VAL A 74 -0.73 -14.58 4.25
C VAL A 74 0.77 -14.80 4.31
N VAL A 75 1.36 -14.88 5.50
CA VAL A 75 2.77 -15.28 5.70
C VAL A 75 3.02 -16.67 5.10
N GLY A 76 2.18 -17.66 5.40
CA GLY A 76 2.26 -19.01 4.82
C GLY A 76 2.25 -18.99 3.29
N ARG A 77 1.38 -18.16 2.68
CA ARG A 77 1.34 -18.01 1.23
C ARG A 77 2.61 -17.35 0.65
N LEU A 78 3.19 -16.36 1.34
CA LEU A 78 4.42 -15.68 0.92
C LEU A 78 5.67 -16.56 1.02
N THR A 79 5.68 -17.49 1.99
CA THR A 79 6.80 -18.38 2.24
C THR A 79 6.72 -19.72 1.50
N ASP A 80 5.66 -19.96 0.72
CA ASP A 80 5.48 -21.19 -0.06
C ASP A 80 6.55 -21.29 -1.18
N PRO A 81 7.49 -22.23 -1.10
CA PRO A 81 8.57 -22.33 -2.07
C PRO A 81 8.10 -22.85 -3.44
N LEU A 82 6.95 -23.53 -3.50
CA LEU A 82 6.40 -24.09 -4.73
C LEU A 82 5.61 -23.04 -5.54
N ARG A 83 5.17 -21.96 -4.91
CA ARG A 83 4.40 -20.89 -5.54
C ARG A 83 5.00 -19.52 -5.20
N PRO A 84 6.23 -19.23 -5.67
CA PRO A 84 6.98 -18.07 -5.25
C PRO A 84 6.27 -16.75 -5.62
N VAL A 85 6.29 -15.80 -4.69
CA VAL A 85 5.81 -14.44 -4.90
C VAL A 85 6.99 -13.51 -5.20
N GLY A 86 6.97 -12.87 -6.35
CA GLY A 86 8.02 -11.93 -6.77
C GLY A 86 7.65 -10.45 -6.56
N ILE A 87 6.35 -10.16 -6.40
CA ILE A 87 5.85 -8.79 -6.15
C ILE A 87 4.94 -8.81 -4.93
N LEU A 88 5.26 -7.98 -3.92
CA LEU A 88 4.40 -7.75 -2.75
C LEU A 88 3.91 -6.31 -2.76
N VAL A 89 2.57 -6.12 -2.69
CA VAL A 89 1.94 -4.82 -2.52
C VAL A 89 1.26 -4.74 -1.16
N ASN A 90 1.90 -4.10 -0.19
CA ASN A 90 1.33 -3.77 1.10
C ASN A 90 0.45 -2.52 0.95
N ASN A 91 -0.83 -2.73 0.63
CA ASN A 91 -1.77 -1.65 0.38
C ASN A 91 -2.90 -1.61 1.42
N ALA A 92 -3.20 -2.70 2.13
CA ALA A 92 -4.24 -2.73 3.15
C ALA A 92 -4.11 -1.55 4.13
N GLY A 93 -5.22 -0.91 4.42
CA GLY A 93 -5.26 0.24 5.30
C GLY A 93 -6.65 0.79 5.47
N THR A 94 -6.87 1.48 6.58
CA THR A 94 -8.10 2.20 6.91
C THR A 94 -7.76 3.51 7.58
N GLY A 95 -8.71 4.42 7.68
CA GLY A 95 -8.59 5.61 8.53
C GLY A 95 -9.37 5.42 9.82
N LEU A 96 -9.03 6.21 10.84
CA LEU A 96 -9.82 6.36 12.06
C LEU A 96 -10.81 7.51 11.88
N LEU A 97 -12.04 7.30 12.34
CA LEU A 97 -13.14 8.26 12.16
C LEU A 97 -13.08 9.41 13.18
N HIS A 98 -12.60 9.11 14.37
CA HIS A 98 -12.61 10.02 15.50
C HIS A 98 -11.24 10.67 15.72
N ARG A 99 -11.15 11.57 16.70
CA ARG A 99 -9.92 12.16 17.17
C ARG A 99 -9.19 11.13 18.04
N PHE A 100 -7.88 11.32 18.23
CA PHE A 100 -7.07 10.40 19.02
C PHE A 100 -7.63 10.16 20.43
N GLU A 101 -8.06 11.25 21.08
CA GLU A 101 -8.65 11.21 22.42
C GLU A 101 -10.05 10.56 22.47
N ASP A 102 -10.73 10.44 21.34
CA ASP A 102 -12.08 9.88 21.21
C ASP A 102 -12.07 8.41 20.72
N ASN A 103 -10.92 7.92 20.23
CA ASN A 103 -10.74 6.52 19.90
C ASN A 103 -10.38 5.69 21.13
N SER A 104 -10.76 4.41 21.14
CA SER A 104 -10.24 3.51 22.16
C SER A 104 -8.76 3.17 21.90
N PRO A 105 -7.98 2.82 22.95
CA PRO A 105 -6.60 2.33 22.76
C PRO A 105 -6.52 1.12 21.81
N GLU A 106 -7.52 0.25 21.83
CA GLU A 106 -7.61 -0.95 20.99
C GLU A 106 -7.75 -0.58 19.51
N GLU A 107 -8.58 0.44 19.17
CA GLU A 107 -8.73 0.95 17.81
C GLU A 107 -7.41 1.53 17.28
N GLU A 108 -6.70 2.31 18.10
CA GLU A 108 -5.40 2.87 17.73
C GLU A 108 -4.34 1.78 17.55
N VAL A 109 -4.31 0.76 18.42
CA VAL A 109 -3.40 -0.39 18.29
C VAL A 109 -3.70 -1.20 17.05
N GLN A 110 -4.97 -1.51 16.76
CA GLN A 110 -5.36 -2.21 15.52
C GLN A 110 -5.02 -1.42 14.27
N HIS A 111 -5.19 -0.11 14.32
CA HIS A 111 -4.79 0.79 13.25
C HIS A 111 -3.27 0.73 13.00
N LEU A 112 -2.46 0.80 14.06
CA LEU A 112 -1.01 0.67 13.97
C LEU A 112 -0.59 -0.72 13.45
N ARG A 113 -1.28 -1.78 13.94
CA ARG A 113 -1.08 -3.15 13.49
C ARG A 113 -1.29 -3.29 11.98
N LEU A 114 -2.41 -2.79 11.46
CA LEU A 114 -2.72 -2.86 10.03
C LEU A 114 -1.71 -2.08 9.18
N HIS A 115 -1.33 -0.86 9.61
CA HIS A 115 -0.52 0.04 8.78
C HIS A 115 1.00 -0.17 8.89
N SER A 116 1.48 -0.72 9.98
CA SER A 116 2.92 -0.86 10.25
C SER A 116 3.32 -2.31 10.47
N GLU A 117 2.70 -3.01 11.43
CA GLU A 117 3.06 -4.38 11.78
C GLU A 117 2.82 -5.35 10.61
N ALA A 118 1.63 -5.31 10.00
CA ALA A 118 1.32 -6.18 8.86
C ALA A 118 2.32 -5.97 7.71
N ALA A 119 2.63 -4.72 7.34
CA ALA A 119 3.61 -4.44 6.29
C ALA A 119 5.02 -4.92 6.66
N LEU A 120 5.43 -4.80 7.93
CA LEU A 120 6.70 -5.31 8.44
C LEU A 120 6.76 -6.83 8.30
N VAL A 121 5.77 -7.54 8.86
CA VAL A 121 5.71 -9.01 8.90
C VAL A 121 5.66 -9.60 7.49
N LEU A 122 4.80 -9.07 6.61
CA LEU A 122 4.69 -9.55 5.23
C LEU A 122 5.95 -9.26 4.41
N THR A 123 6.59 -8.10 4.61
CA THR A 123 7.88 -7.80 3.98
C THR A 123 8.95 -8.76 4.46
N HIS A 124 9.02 -9.04 5.77
CA HIS A 124 9.97 -10.00 6.35
C HIS A 124 9.76 -11.40 5.78
N ALA A 125 8.51 -11.85 5.64
CA ALA A 125 8.18 -13.15 5.07
C ALA A 125 8.55 -13.29 3.58
N ALA A 126 8.38 -12.21 2.78
CA ALA A 126 8.69 -12.24 1.35
C ALA A 126 10.19 -12.16 1.04
N LEU A 127 10.97 -11.48 1.88
CA LEU A 127 12.37 -11.15 1.63
C LEU A 127 13.27 -12.38 1.39
N PRO A 128 13.25 -13.47 2.20
CA PRO A 128 14.15 -14.59 2.00
C PRO A 128 14.03 -15.22 0.61
N GLY A 129 12.81 -15.43 0.15
CA GLY A 129 12.54 -15.95 -1.19
C GLY A 129 13.00 -15.01 -2.31
N MET A 130 12.79 -13.70 -2.16
CA MET A 130 13.22 -12.68 -3.12
C MET A 130 14.76 -12.57 -3.16
N LEU A 131 15.42 -12.57 -2.00
CA LEU A 131 16.89 -12.52 -1.90
C LEU A 131 17.53 -13.78 -2.48
N GLY A 132 16.97 -14.96 -2.20
CA GLY A 132 17.45 -16.23 -2.76
C GLY A 132 17.40 -16.28 -4.30
N ARG A 133 16.42 -15.60 -4.91
CA ARG A 133 16.30 -15.48 -6.38
C ARG A 133 17.10 -14.31 -6.97
N GLY A 134 17.63 -13.41 -6.14
CA GLY A 134 18.28 -12.18 -6.60
C GLY A 134 17.29 -11.20 -7.29
N ALA A 135 15.98 -11.35 -7.08
CA ALA A 135 14.95 -10.55 -7.71
C ALA A 135 13.71 -10.44 -6.81
N GLY A 136 13.17 -9.23 -6.67
CA GLY A 136 11.94 -8.98 -5.94
C GLY A 136 11.50 -7.53 -5.98
N ARG A 137 10.19 -7.31 -5.81
CA ARG A 137 9.59 -5.98 -5.81
C ARG A 137 8.62 -5.85 -4.64
N ILE A 138 8.83 -4.86 -3.80
CA ILE A 138 7.94 -4.55 -2.68
C ILE A 138 7.44 -3.12 -2.82
N VAL A 139 6.14 -2.96 -2.79
CA VAL A 139 5.45 -1.66 -2.82
C VAL A 139 4.69 -1.48 -1.52
N ASN A 140 5.05 -0.47 -0.76
CA ASN A 140 4.36 -0.10 0.48
C ASN A 140 3.51 1.15 0.22
N VAL A 141 2.18 1.04 0.32
CA VAL A 141 1.28 2.19 0.11
C VAL A 141 1.25 3.04 1.38
N ALA A 142 2.08 4.07 1.37
CA ALA A 142 2.14 5.11 2.39
C ALA A 142 1.09 6.21 2.13
N SER A 143 1.43 7.48 2.30
CA SER A 143 0.59 8.64 2.02
C SER A 143 1.43 9.91 2.01
N ILE A 144 0.96 10.97 1.37
CA ILE A 144 1.49 12.32 1.55
C ILE A 144 1.39 12.77 3.03
N ALA A 145 0.44 12.24 3.78
CA ALA A 145 0.30 12.47 5.22
C ALA A 145 1.55 12.06 6.02
N ALA A 146 2.38 11.15 5.50
CA ALA A 146 3.66 10.78 6.10
C ALA A 146 4.63 11.96 6.32
N PHE A 147 4.43 13.06 5.62
CA PHE A 147 5.24 14.27 5.71
C PHE A 147 4.59 15.38 6.55
N LEU A 148 3.43 15.10 7.17
CA LEU A 148 2.62 16.05 7.92
C LEU A 148 2.41 15.56 9.35
N PRO A 149 2.54 16.43 10.39
CA PRO A 149 2.27 16.04 11.77
C PRO A 149 0.76 16.06 12.04
N ARG A 150 0.03 15.03 11.60
CA ARG A 150 -1.45 14.97 11.65
C ARG A 150 -1.97 13.65 12.21
N GLY A 151 -1.67 13.38 13.49
CA GLY A 151 -2.17 12.21 14.22
C GLY A 151 -1.46 10.89 13.90
N THR A 152 -1.99 9.81 14.44
CA THR A 152 -1.41 8.46 14.42
C THR A 152 -1.32 7.86 13.02
N TYR A 153 -2.30 8.15 12.15
CA TYR A 153 -2.23 7.77 10.74
C TYR A 153 -0.97 8.33 10.05
N SER A 154 -0.69 9.62 10.26
CA SER A 154 0.52 10.25 9.70
C SER A 154 1.80 9.64 10.26
N ALA A 155 1.83 9.32 11.57
CA ALA A 155 2.95 8.66 12.21
C ALA A 155 3.19 7.26 11.64
N ALA A 156 2.15 6.44 11.49
CA ALA A 156 2.25 5.11 10.88
C ALA A 156 2.75 5.17 9.42
N LYS A 157 2.24 6.14 8.64
CA LYS A 157 2.69 6.33 7.25
C LYS A 157 4.11 6.90 7.16
N ALA A 158 4.55 7.72 8.12
CA ALA A 158 5.94 8.19 8.22
C ALA A 158 6.89 7.02 8.55
N TRP A 159 6.50 6.15 9.46
CA TRP A 159 7.22 4.91 9.74
C TRP A 159 7.41 4.09 8.47
N LEU A 160 6.34 3.87 7.72
CA LEU A 160 6.38 3.06 6.48
C LEU A 160 7.30 3.67 5.41
N VAL A 161 7.35 5.01 5.30
CA VAL A 161 8.30 5.70 4.41
C VAL A 161 9.75 5.51 4.87
N SER A 162 10.02 5.64 6.18
CA SER A 162 11.35 5.44 6.76
C SER A 162 11.83 3.99 6.56
N PHE A 163 10.97 3.02 6.88
CA PHE A 163 11.22 1.59 6.68
C PHE A 163 11.52 1.27 5.20
N SER A 164 10.71 1.77 4.27
CA SER A 164 10.91 1.52 2.84
C SER A 164 12.21 2.11 2.30
N ARG A 165 12.62 3.28 2.80
CA ARG A 165 13.89 3.89 2.43
C ARG A 165 15.07 3.05 2.87
N TRP A 166 15.07 2.63 4.13
CA TRP A 166 16.11 1.76 4.66
C TRP A 166 16.15 0.44 3.89
N ALA A 167 15.02 -0.25 3.75
CA ALA A 167 14.95 -1.52 3.07
C ALA A 167 15.37 -1.44 1.59
N ASN A 168 15.04 -0.34 0.90
CA ASN A 168 15.51 -0.13 -0.48
C ASN A 168 17.02 0.02 -0.54
N LEU A 169 17.63 0.80 0.35
CA LEU A 169 19.09 0.98 0.40
C LEU A 169 19.82 -0.34 0.67
N GLU A 170 19.28 -1.13 1.61
CA GLU A 170 19.87 -2.39 2.04
C GLU A 170 19.77 -3.47 0.95
N TYR A 171 18.57 -3.65 0.37
CA TYR A 171 18.29 -4.84 -0.44
C TYR A 171 18.39 -4.63 -1.96
N ARG A 172 18.44 -3.37 -2.47
CA ARG A 172 18.51 -3.14 -3.92
C ARG A 172 19.76 -3.71 -4.57
N ARG A 173 20.90 -3.77 -3.86
CA ARG A 173 22.13 -4.39 -4.32
C ARG A 173 21.99 -5.92 -4.50
N HIS A 174 20.99 -6.51 -3.85
CA HIS A 174 20.64 -7.93 -3.95
C HIS A 174 19.44 -8.17 -4.90
N GLY A 175 19.10 -7.19 -5.76
CA GLY A 175 18.02 -7.31 -6.74
C GLY A 175 16.60 -7.06 -6.19
N VAL A 176 16.43 -6.74 -4.90
CA VAL A 176 15.13 -6.47 -4.30
C VAL A 176 14.89 -4.96 -4.20
N ARG A 177 13.79 -4.48 -4.78
CA ARG A 177 13.41 -3.06 -4.82
C ARG A 177 12.24 -2.81 -3.89
N VAL A 178 12.40 -1.88 -2.95
CA VAL A 178 11.36 -1.50 -1.99
C VAL A 178 10.99 -0.04 -2.19
N THR A 179 9.70 0.25 -2.36
CA THR A 179 9.21 1.61 -2.66
C THR A 179 8.03 1.96 -1.77
N ALA A 180 8.12 3.07 -1.04
CA ALA A 180 6.96 3.72 -0.45
C ALA A 180 6.25 4.57 -1.51
N VAL A 181 5.04 4.21 -1.89
CA VAL A 181 4.16 5.05 -2.71
C VAL A 181 3.37 5.96 -1.79
N CYS A 182 3.46 7.28 -1.99
CA CYS A 182 2.86 8.31 -1.14
C CYS A 182 1.79 9.09 -1.92
N PRO A 183 0.57 8.54 -2.06
CA PRO A 183 -0.53 9.24 -2.72
C PRO A 183 -0.95 10.49 -1.96
N GLY A 184 -1.46 11.49 -2.70
CA GLY A 184 -2.32 12.53 -2.14
C GLY A 184 -3.78 12.07 -2.07
N PHE A 185 -4.71 13.02 -1.99
CA PHE A 185 -6.13 12.72 -2.12
C PHE A 185 -6.38 11.96 -3.43
N THR A 186 -7.01 10.80 -3.33
CA THR A 186 -7.25 9.93 -4.48
C THR A 186 -8.71 9.50 -4.49
N HIS A 187 -9.35 9.56 -5.65
CA HIS A 187 -10.72 9.09 -5.83
C HIS A 187 -10.79 7.58 -5.63
N THR A 188 -11.14 7.17 -4.41
CA THR A 188 -11.33 5.78 -3.98
C THR A 188 -12.38 5.74 -2.87
N GLU A 189 -12.91 4.57 -2.57
CA GLU A 189 -13.80 4.34 -1.44
C GLU A 189 -13.16 4.60 -0.05
N PHE A 190 -11.85 4.82 0.02
CA PHE A 190 -11.13 5.05 1.27
C PHE A 190 -11.66 6.29 2.03
N HIS A 191 -11.86 7.39 1.31
CA HIS A 191 -12.37 8.64 1.90
C HIS A 191 -13.86 8.53 2.25
N ASP A 192 -14.63 7.83 1.43
CA ASP A 192 -16.05 7.60 1.66
C ASP A 192 -16.25 6.74 2.94
N ARG A 193 -15.41 5.71 3.16
CA ARG A 193 -15.43 4.88 4.38
C ARG A 193 -15.05 5.64 5.65
N MET A 194 -14.30 6.73 5.54
CA MET A 194 -13.97 7.62 6.65
C MET A 194 -15.02 8.71 6.87
N GLY A 195 -16.16 8.69 6.16
CA GLY A 195 -17.13 9.77 6.22
C GLY A 195 -16.56 11.14 5.86
N MET A 196 -15.45 11.17 5.12
CA MET A 196 -14.75 12.41 4.79
C MET A 196 -15.46 13.10 3.62
N ASP A 197 -15.90 14.34 3.86
CA ASP A 197 -16.46 15.16 2.79
C ASP A 197 -15.39 15.46 1.72
N LYS A 198 -15.75 15.25 0.45
CA LYS A 198 -14.85 15.56 -0.68
C LYS A 198 -14.51 17.04 -0.81
N SER A 199 -15.26 17.93 -0.13
CA SER A 199 -14.95 19.36 -0.02
C SER A 199 -13.70 19.67 0.83
N VAL A 200 -13.18 18.70 1.57
CA VAL A 200 -11.96 18.83 2.41
C VAL A 200 -10.73 19.24 1.60
N ALA A 201 -10.73 18.96 0.30
CA ALA A 201 -9.67 19.35 -0.61
C ALA A 201 -10.25 19.87 -1.93
N PRO A 202 -9.65 20.89 -2.55
CA PRO A 202 -10.10 21.41 -3.84
C PRO A 202 -10.01 20.32 -4.92
N SER A 203 -10.89 20.38 -5.91
CA SER A 203 -11.00 19.34 -6.97
C SER A 203 -9.67 19.03 -7.68
N TRP A 204 -8.84 20.04 -7.87
CA TRP A 204 -7.52 19.84 -8.48
C TRP A 204 -6.56 19.02 -7.62
N ALA A 205 -6.79 18.86 -6.32
CA ALA A 205 -5.96 18.05 -5.42
C ALA A 205 -6.25 16.54 -5.57
N TRP A 206 -7.43 16.18 -6.07
CA TRP A 206 -7.82 14.79 -6.22
C TRP A 206 -7.13 14.12 -7.41
N LEU A 207 -6.62 12.91 -7.18
CA LEU A 207 -5.91 12.08 -8.16
C LEU A 207 -6.80 10.93 -8.62
N GLN A 208 -6.56 10.47 -9.84
CA GLN A 208 -7.11 9.21 -10.33
C GLN A 208 -6.23 8.04 -9.85
N ALA A 209 -6.85 6.95 -9.42
CA ALA A 209 -6.18 5.76 -8.90
C ALA A 209 -5.20 5.17 -9.93
N GLU A 210 -5.60 5.13 -11.21
CA GLU A 210 -4.80 4.61 -12.32
C GLU A 210 -3.46 5.34 -12.44
N ARG A 211 -3.47 6.65 -12.29
CA ARG A 211 -2.25 7.45 -12.35
C ARG A 211 -1.34 7.20 -11.17
N VAL A 212 -1.91 7.12 -9.96
CA VAL A 212 -1.17 6.85 -8.73
C VAL A 212 -0.44 5.52 -8.82
N VAL A 213 -1.15 4.46 -9.22
CA VAL A 213 -0.60 3.12 -9.34
C VAL A 213 0.44 3.04 -10.45
N ARG A 214 0.14 3.57 -11.63
CA ARG A 214 1.08 3.58 -12.76
C ARG A 214 2.41 4.27 -12.41
N GLU A 215 2.36 5.46 -11.82
CA GLU A 215 3.57 6.18 -11.39
C GLU A 215 4.30 5.41 -10.28
N GLY A 216 3.57 4.81 -9.32
CA GLY A 216 4.12 4.00 -8.24
C GLY A 216 4.85 2.75 -8.73
N LEU A 217 4.24 1.97 -9.61
CA LEU A 217 4.84 0.77 -10.22
C LEU A 217 6.06 1.13 -11.09
N ALA A 218 5.98 2.21 -11.86
CA ALA A 218 7.09 2.67 -12.68
C ALA A 218 8.28 3.14 -11.82
N ASP A 219 8.03 3.85 -10.72
CA ASP A 219 9.09 4.28 -9.81
C ASP A 219 9.70 3.10 -9.05
N ASN A 220 8.90 2.10 -8.65
CA ASN A 220 9.39 0.85 -8.07
C ASN A 220 10.28 0.08 -9.06
N ALA A 221 9.86 -0.03 -10.33
CA ALA A 221 10.66 -0.67 -11.38
C ALA A 221 12.01 0.03 -11.62
N ARG A 222 12.10 1.33 -11.35
CA ARG A 222 13.36 2.10 -11.40
C ARG A 222 14.17 2.03 -10.10
N GLY A 223 13.71 1.32 -9.08
CA GLY A 223 14.36 1.19 -7.78
C GLY A 223 14.33 2.46 -6.92
N LYS A 224 13.35 3.35 -7.10
CA LYS A 224 13.18 4.53 -6.24
C LYS A 224 12.61 4.11 -4.89
N ALA A 225 13.23 4.54 -3.81
CA ALA A 225 12.76 4.25 -2.45
C ALA A 225 11.44 4.96 -2.09
N VAL A 226 11.14 6.10 -2.71
CA VAL A 226 9.92 6.88 -2.47
C VAL A 226 9.34 7.35 -3.80
N SER A 227 8.07 7.05 -4.02
CA SER A 227 7.27 7.54 -5.14
C SER A 227 6.20 8.49 -4.62
N ILE A 228 6.22 9.72 -5.09
CA ILE A 228 5.17 10.72 -4.81
C ILE A 228 4.51 11.03 -6.16
N PRO A 229 3.30 10.51 -6.42
CA PRO A 229 2.60 10.77 -7.67
C PRO A 229 2.34 12.25 -7.87
N THR A 230 2.59 12.72 -9.10
CA THR A 230 2.43 14.11 -9.57
C THR A 230 3.46 15.12 -9.03
N ARG A 231 3.78 16.11 -9.88
CA ARG A 231 4.74 17.17 -9.52
C ARG A 231 4.25 18.03 -8.36
N ARG A 232 2.94 18.33 -8.31
CA ARG A 232 2.35 19.17 -7.25
C ARG A 232 2.53 18.56 -5.85
N TYR A 233 2.31 17.24 -5.70
CA TYR A 233 2.53 16.58 -4.42
C TYR A 233 4.01 16.42 -4.05
N LYS A 234 4.90 16.35 -5.04
CA LYS A 234 6.35 16.43 -4.78
C LYS A 234 6.73 17.79 -4.16
N VAL A 235 6.16 18.87 -4.65
CA VAL A 235 6.35 20.22 -4.07
C VAL A 235 5.78 20.28 -2.66
N VAL A 236 4.55 19.80 -2.44
CA VAL A 236 3.95 19.74 -1.10
C VAL A 236 4.83 18.96 -0.12
N ALA A 237 5.32 17.78 -0.51
CA ALA A 237 6.20 16.99 0.35
C ALA A 237 7.57 17.65 0.59
N ALA A 238 8.11 18.36 -0.38
CA ALA A 238 9.37 19.09 -0.22
C ALA A 238 9.20 20.26 0.77
N LEU A 239 8.12 21.03 0.62
CA LEU A 239 7.80 22.13 1.54
C LEU A 239 7.54 21.61 2.96
N ALA A 240 6.81 20.48 3.11
CA ALA A 240 6.52 19.89 4.40
C ALA A 240 7.77 19.45 5.18
N ARG A 241 8.88 19.17 4.50
CA ARG A 241 10.15 18.79 5.15
C ARG A 241 10.91 19.94 5.77
N VAL A 242 10.70 21.16 5.28
CA VAL A 242 11.43 22.36 5.71
C VAL A 242 10.55 23.35 6.46
N ALA A 243 9.25 23.25 6.34
CA ALA A 243 8.31 24.13 7.03
C ALA A 243 8.22 23.78 8.53
N PRO A 244 8.10 24.79 9.42
CA PRO A 244 7.86 24.56 10.84
C PRO A 244 6.59 23.72 11.07
N ALA A 245 6.67 22.71 11.95
CA ALA A 245 5.58 21.75 12.19
C ALA A 245 4.24 22.43 12.52
N ARG A 246 4.29 23.53 13.28
CA ARG A 246 3.10 24.33 13.64
C ARG A 246 2.31 24.88 12.44
N LEU A 247 2.97 25.15 11.31
CA LEU A 247 2.32 25.64 10.08
C LEU A 247 1.70 24.48 9.29
N MET A 248 2.15 23.25 9.52
CA MET A 248 1.72 22.05 8.81
C MET A 248 0.64 21.25 9.56
N ALA A 249 0.46 21.51 10.85
CA ALA A 249 -0.50 20.79 11.70
C ALA A 249 -1.97 21.01 11.29
N GLY A 250 -2.25 22.05 10.51
CA GLY A 250 -3.63 22.47 10.19
C GLY A 250 -4.30 23.22 11.34
N PRO A 251 -5.43 23.86 11.09
CA PRO A 251 -6.17 24.57 12.15
C PRO A 251 -6.63 23.56 13.22
N PRO A 252 -6.63 23.96 14.52
CA PRO A 252 -7.19 23.13 15.56
C PRO A 252 -8.66 22.85 15.21
N ARG A 253 -9.02 21.56 15.16
CA ARG A 253 -10.42 21.18 14.94
C ARG A 253 -11.21 21.65 16.17
N ARG A 254 -12.24 22.47 15.96
CA ARG A 254 -13.12 22.93 17.04
C ARG A 254 -13.79 21.71 17.68
N PRO A 255 -13.87 21.64 19.02
CA PRO A 255 -14.70 20.64 19.67
C PRO A 255 -16.14 20.81 19.18
N LYS A 256 -16.81 19.67 18.95
CA LYS A 256 -18.26 19.65 18.73
C LYS A 256 -18.99 19.90 20.01
#